data_25a7acb75b0a1e89c83e1f90d2d45d12
#
_entry.id   25a7acb75b0a1e89c83e1f90d2d45d12
#
_cell.length_a   1.000
_cell.length_b   1.000
_cell.length_c   1.000
_cell.angle_alpha   90.00
_cell.angle_beta   90.00
_cell.angle_gamma   90.00
#
_symmetry.space_group_name_H-M   'P 1'
#
loop_
_entity.id
_entity.type
_entity.pdbx_description
1 polymer ?
#
loop_
_entity_poly.entity_id
_entity_poly.type
_entity_poly.pdbx_seq_one_letter_code
_entity_poly.pdbx_strand_id
1 'polypeptide(L)'
;AQICTIDSFCLDLVRENFFSIGISRDFTILQNSEENILSESALNAVLDELFEESDPDFISLVQMLCPPKKDKALIAAIKALYTYINAQAYPIEWLKNAAEQYNPDISFNETNWNKIIFAYANEIIDSADKLLSESFNFVDPDDEVADKYFKCLNDDKRILCEIRQAVNSGLNAAYDYLSEKISFVAFRVDRAGKNKYSAPFKQEVGERRNIFKELIGSVQSLFVSNAEEYRQDCEKLYPCFNALLKVICRYDEEFKKLKGERNAYTFADGEHFALGLLMDKDKNGNIVRSELANQLKSKYYEILVDEYQDTNDVQDTLFRLLSNGSNRFMVGDVKQSIYRFRLAMPFIFT
;
A
#
# COMPACT_ATOMS: atom_id res chain seq x y z
N ALA A 1 -2.58 2.92 -37.38
CA ALA A 1 -2.65 2.88 -35.91
C ALA A 1 -2.84 1.43 -35.48
N GLN A 2 -2.19 1.03 -34.42
CA GLN A 2 -2.44 -0.25 -33.76
C GLN A 2 -3.40 0.03 -32.60
N ILE A 3 -4.54 -0.66 -32.56
CA ILE A 3 -5.54 -0.53 -31.49
C ILE A 3 -5.74 -1.94 -30.90
N CYS A 4 -5.45 -2.11 -29.63
CA CYS A 4 -5.55 -3.40 -28.95
C CYS A 4 -5.67 -3.19 -27.43
N THR A 5 -6.02 -4.25 -26.71
CA THR A 5 -5.88 -4.27 -25.25
C THR A 5 -4.41 -4.40 -24.85
N ILE A 6 -4.07 -4.02 -23.61
CA ILE A 6 -2.71 -4.14 -23.08
C ILE A 6 -2.24 -5.60 -23.15
N ASP A 7 -3.09 -6.54 -22.70
CA ASP A 7 -2.80 -7.97 -22.76
C ASP A 7 -2.51 -8.44 -24.20
N SER A 8 -3.34 -8.06 -25.17
CA SER A 8 -3.13 -8.42 -26.57
C SER A 8 -1.80 -7.88 -27.09
N PHE A 9 -1.46 -6.64 -26.75
CA PHE A 9 -0.18 -6.04 -27.10
C PHE A 9 1.00 -6.84 -26.53
N CYS A 10 0.95 -7.17 -25.25
CA CYS A 10 1.98 -7.96 -24.57
C CYS A 10 2.15 -9.34 -25.21
N LEU A 11 1.03 -10.06 -25.42
CA LEU A 11 1.06 -11.40 -26.01
C LEU A 11 1.58 -11.39 -27.46
N ASP A 12 1.23 -10.38 -28.25
CA ASP A 12 1.74 -10.25 -29.62
C ASP A 12 3.25 -9.97 -29.62
N LEU A 13 3.72 -9.08 -28.74
CA LEU A 13 5.15 -8.80 -28.58
C LEU A 13 5.93 -10.06 -28.17
N VAL A 14 5.38 -10.84 -27.25
CA VAL A 14 5.95 -12.12 -26.78
C VAL A 14 5.99 -13.13 -27.92
N ARG A 15 4.92 -13.29 -28.72
CA ARG A 15 4.87 -14.21 -29.85
C ARG A 15 5.84 -13.84 -30.97
N GLU A 16 6.08 -12.54 -31.18
CA GLU A 16 7.05 -12.05 -32.18
C GLU A 16 8.50 -12.29 -31.71
N ASN A 17 8.75 -12.35 -30.39
CA ASN A 17 10.08 -12.45 -29.80
C ASN A 17 10.27 -13.71 -28.91
N PHE A 18 9.46 -14.73 -29.10
CA PHE A 18 9.41 -15.95 -28.28
C PHE A 18 10.76 -16.61 -28.05
N PHE A 19 11.61 -16.59 -29.06
CA PHE A 19 12.93 -17.19 -29.02
C PHE A 19 13.85 -16.54 -27.98
N SER A 20 13.76 -15.22 -27.82
CA SER A 20 14.58 -14.45 -26.87
C SER A 20 14.28 -14.76 -25.41
N ILE A 21 13.08 -15.24 -25.12
CA ILE A 21 12.62 -15.59 -23.77
C ILE A 21 12.55 -17.12 -23.55
N GLY A 22 12.91 -17.92 -24.55
CA GLY A 22 13.03 -19.37 -24.43
C GLY A 22 11.71 -20.14 -24.30
N ILE A 23 10.60 -19.58 -24.78
CA ILE A 23 9.28 -20.24 -24.80
C ILE A 23 8.90 -20.67 -26.22
N SER A 24 7.90 -21.52 -26.36
CA SER A 24 7.37 -21.87 -27.69
C SER A 24 6.44 -20.80 -28.20
N ARG A 25 6.40 -20.57 -29.53
CA ARG A 25 5.53 -19.56 -30.15
C ARG A 25 4.05 -19.87 -30.00
N ASP A 26 3.71 -21.14 -29.93
CA ASP A 26 2.34 -21.66 -29.85
C ASP A 26 1.85 -21.84 -28.40
N PHE A 27 2.44 -21.10 -27.47
CA PHE A 27 1.97 -21.11 -26.10
C PHE A 27 0.50 -20.73 -25.99
N THR A 28 -0.17 -21.28 -24.98
CA THR A 28 -1.58 -21.02 -24.68
C THR A 28 -1.74 -20.17 -23.41
N ILE A 29 -2.88 -19.53 -23.27
CA ILE A 29 -3.24 -18.84 -22.05
C ILE A 29 -4.12 -19.77 -21.21
N LEU A 30 -3.70 -19.96 -19.96
CA LEU A 30 -4.42 -20.76 -18.98
C LEU A 30 -5.80 -20.18 -18.68
N GLN A 31 -6.80 -21.04 -18.62
CA GLN A 31 -8.10 -20.69 -18.08
C GLN A 31 -8.05 -20.68 -16.55
N ASN A 32 -8.89 -19.88 -15.90
CA ASN A 32 -8.90 -19.73 -14.44
C ASN A 32 -8.95 -21.05 -13.66
N SER A 33 -9.68 -22.05 -14.17
CA SER A 33 -9.74 -23.37 -13.55
C SER A 33 -8.43 -24.15 -13.62
N GLU A 34 -7.73 -24.07 -14.75
CA GLU A 34 -6.44 -24.72 -14.98
C GLU A 34 -5.34 -24.04 -14.18
N GLU A 35 -5.35 -22.69 -14.18
CA GLU A 35 -4.44 -21.88 -13.38
C GLU A 35 -4.56 -22.22 -11.90
N ASN A 36 -5.78 -22.31 -11.36
CA ASN A 36 -6.00 -22.66 -9.96
C ASN A 36 -5.46 -24.06 -9.62
N ILE A 37 -5.65 -25.04 -10.48
CA ILE A 37 -5.15 -26.42 -10.26
C ILE A 37 -3.63 -26.42 -10.23
N LEU A 38 -2.97 -25.76 -11.18
CA LEU A 38 -1.50 -25.66 -11.23
C LEU A 38 -0.94 -24.90 -10.05
N SER A 39 -1.55 -23.78 -9.71
CA SER A 39 -1.20 -22.95 -8.56
C SER A 39 -1.29 -23.74 -7.25
N GLU A 40 -2.36 -24.51 -7.06
CA GLU A 40 -2.52 -25.39 -5.87
C GLU A 40 -1.48 -26.50 -5.84
N SER A 41 -1.20 -27.12 -6.98
CA SER A 41 -0.19 -28.18 -7.07
C SER A 41 1.20 -27.64 -6.71
N ALA A 42 1.60 -26.50 -7.28
CA ALA A 42 2.88 -25.86 -6.98
C ALA A 42 2.99 -25.48 -5.51
N LEU A 43 1.95 -24.87 -4.97
CA LEU A 43 1.96 -24.39 -3.58
C LEU A 43 2.04 -25.57 -2.60
N ASN A 44 1.25 -26.63 -2.81
CA ASN A 44 1.28 -27.81 -1.95
C ASN A 44 2.66 -28.46 -1.96
N ALA A 45 3.28 -28.62 -3.13
CA ALA A 45 4.63 -29.20 -3.23
C ALA A 45 5.66 -28.40 -2.42
N VAL A 46 5.63 -27.07 -2.54
CA VAL A 46 6.54 -26.18 -1.78
C VAL A 46 6.27 -26.22 -0.28
N LEU A 47 5.01 -26.24 0.14
CA LEU A 47 4.67 -26.32 1.56
C LEU A 47 5.09 -27.67 2.16
N ASP A 48 4.88 -28.78 1.44
CA ASP A 48 5.29 -30.11 1.89
C ASP A 48 6.82 -30.16 2.08
N GLU A 49 7.62 -29.65 1.13
CA GLU A 49 9.07 -29.54 1.25
C GLU A 49 9.50 -28.71 2.48
N LEU A 50 8.86 -27.55 2.70
CA LEU A 50 9.19 -26.68 3.83
C LEU A 50 8.83 -27.30 5.19
N PHE A 51 7.76 -28.06 5.26
CA PHE A 51 7.41 -28.83 6.46
C PHE A 51 8.41 -29.96 6.72
N GLU A 52 8.89 -30.66 5.69
CA GLU A 52 9.91 -31.68 5.81
C GLU A 52 11.25 -31.11 6.25
N GLU A 53 11.63 -29.92 5.74
CA GLU A 53 12.85 -29.19 6.17
C GLU A 53 12.78 -28.77 7.64
N SER A 54 11.59 -28.65 8.23
CA SER A 54 11.37 -28.18 9.61
C SER A 54 12.04 -26.83 9.90
N ASP A 55 11.99 -25.91 8.92
CA ASP A 55 12.59 -24.57 9.02
C ASP A 55 11.93 -23.79 10.19
N PRO A 56 12.69 -23.32 11.20
CA PRO A 56 12.12 -22.69 12.38
C PRO A 56 11.33 -21.40 12.06
N ASP A 57 11.81 -20.61 11.08
CA ASP A 57 11.17 -19.35 10.69
C ASP A 57 9.86 -19.62 9.95
N PHE A 58 9.84 -20.66 9.11
CA PHE A 58 8.60 -21.11 8.46
C PHE A 58 7.58 -21.65 9.47
N ILE A 59 8.02 -22.43 10.46
CA ILE A 59 7.12 -22.91 11.53
C ILE A 59 6.55 -21.73 12.32
N SER A 60 7.36 -20.72 12.63
CA SER A 60 6.92 -19.49 13.30
C SER A 60 5.89 -18.72 12.46
N LEU A 61 6.11 -18.61 11.15
CA LEU A 61 5.14 -18.03 10.21
C LEU A 61 3.81 -18.79 10.23
N VAL A 62 3.86 -20.12 10.17
CA VAL A 62 2.67 -20.96 10.23
C VAL A 62 1.92 -20.77 11.54
N GLN A 63 2.60 -20.73 12.68
CA GLN A 63 2.01 -20.51 13.99
C GLN A 63 1.36 -19.13 14.11
N MET A 64 1.94 -18.11 13.49
CA MET A 64 1.41 -16.75 13.50
C MET A 64 0.15 -16.63 12.64
N LEU A 65 0.10 -17.23 11.46
CA LEU A 65 -1.01 -17.07 10.51
C LEU A 65 -2.10 -18.12 10.65
N CYS A 66 -1.76 -19.30 11.19
CA CYS A 66 -2.68 -20.44 11.26
C CYS A 66 -3.06 -20.75 12.71
N PRO A 67 -4.28 -20.43 13.15
CA PRO A 67 -4.85 -21.06 14.34
C PRO A 67 -4.81 -22.57 14.19
N PRO A 68 -4.70 -23.34 15.28
CA PRO A 68 -4.62 -24.81 15.22
C PRO A 68 -5.68 -25.42 14.30
N LYS A 69 -5.25 -26.22 13.31
CA LYS A 69 -6.08 -26.91 12.31
C LYS A 69 -6.68 -26.06 11.17
N LYS A 70 -6.09 -24.90 10.80
CA LYS A 70 -6.61 -24.05 9.71
C LYS A 70 -5.50 -23.59 8.75
N ASP A 71 -4.92 -24.50 7.97
CA ASP A 71 -3.89 -24.19 6.95
C ASP A 71 -4.39 -23.28 5.81
N LYS A 72 -5.72 -23.18 5.67
CA LYS A 72 -6.35 -22.36 4.64
C LYS A 72 -5.98 -20.87 4.72
N ALA A 73 -5.67 -20.36 5.92
CA ALA A 73 -5.32 -18.93 6.09
C ALA A 73 -3.95 -18.63 5.47
N LEU A 74 -2.97 -19.51 5.68
CA LEU A 74 -1.63 -19.39 5.07
C LEU A 74 -1.71 -19.45 3.55
N ILE A 75 -2.38 -20.46 3.01
CA ILE A 75 -2.59 -20.63 1.56
C ILE A 75 -3.25 -19.38 0.96
N ALA A 76 -4.31 -18.86 1.58
CA ALA A 76 -4.99 -17.68 1.12
C ALA A 76 -4.08 -16.43 1.16
N ALA A 77 -3.30 -16.27 2.22
CA ALA A 77 -2.36 -15.16 2.36
C ALA A 77 -1.26 -15.23 1.30
N ILE A 78 -0.66 -16.40 1.06
CA ILE A 78 0.37 -16.61 0.03
C ILE A 78 -0.20 -16.28 -1.35
N LYS A 79 -1.37 -16.83 -1.70
CA LYS A 79 -2.00 -16.57 -3.01
C LYS A 79 -2.33 -15.09 -3.20
N ALA A 80 -2.87 -14.44 -2.18
CA ALA A 80 -3.20 -13.01 -2.24
C ALA A 80 -1.93 -12.16 -2.41
N LEU A 81 -0.88 -12.46 -1.64
CA LEU A 81 0.41 -11.77 -1.76
C LEU A 81 1.05 -12.01 -3.12
N TYR A 82 1.06 -13.24 -3.61
CA TYR A 82 1.60 -13.57 -4.94
C TYR A 82 0.87 -12.81 -6.05
N THR A 83 -0.46 -12.78 -5.99
CA THR A 83 -1.25 -12.00 -6.94
C THR A 83 -0.88 -10.51 -6.86
N TYR A 84 -0.74 -9.97 -5.64
CA TYR A 84 -0.37 -8.56 -5.44
C TYR A 84 1.00 -8.21 -5.99
N ILE A 85 2.02 -9.02 -5.72
CA ILE A 85 3.38 -8.73 -6.19
C ILE A 85 3.53 -8.89 -7.70
N ASN A 86 2.74 -9.75 -8.35
CA ASN A 86 2.74 -9.90 -9.81
C ASN A 86 2.15 -8.67 -10.54
N ALA A 87 1.50 -7.76 -9.85
CA ALA A 87 1.13 -6.45 -10.39
C ALA A 87 2.25 -5.41 -10.30
N GLN A 88 3.39 -5.75 -9.67
CA GLN A 88 4.59 -4.91 -9.58
C GLN A 88 5.54 -5.24 -10.74
N ALA A 89 6.21 -4.25 -11.28
CA ALA A 89 7.21 -4.45 -12.35
C ALA A 89 8.38 -5.36 -11.93
N TYR A 90 8.72 -5.34 -10.64
CA TYR A 90 9.79 -6.13 -10.04
C TYR A 90 9.30 -6.89 -8.81
N PRO A 91 8.55 -8.00 -8.95
CA PRO A 91 7.82 -8.66 -7.85
C PRO A 91 8.70 -9.05 -6.66
N ILE A 92 9.79 -9.75 -6.93
CA ILE A 92 10.67 -10.27 -5.87
C ILE A 92 11.48 -9.16 -5.21
N GLU A 93 11.92 -8.16 -5.97
CA GLU A 93 12.60 -6.98 -5.42
C GLU A 93 11.67 -6.18 -4.53
N TRP A 94 10.43 -5.96 -4.99
CA TRP A 94 9.40 -5.31 -4.18
C TRP A 94 9.17 -6.04 -2.85
N LEU A 95 9.04 -7.38 -2.91
CA LEU A 95 8.81 -8.20 -1.71
C LEU A 95 10.01 -8.17 -0.75
N LYS A 96 11.25 -8.22 -1.28
CA LYS A 96 12.46 -8.06 -0.47
C LYS A 96 12.50 -6.72 0.23
N ASN A 97 12.23 -5.63 -0.50
CA ASN A 97 12.20 -4.28 0.04
C ASN A 97 11.10 -4.11 1.09
N ALA A 98 9.95 -4.77 0.90
CA ALA A 98 8.87 -4.77 1.88
C ALA A 98 9.25 -5.53 3.17
N ALA A 99 9.88 -6.70 3.05
CA ALA A 99 10.37 -7.48 4.19
C ALA A 99 11.45 -6.71 4.97
N GLU A 100 12.34 -6.01 4.27
CA GLU A 100 13.44 -5.26 4.86
C GLU A 100 12.95 -4.09 5.74
N GLN A 101 11.72 -3.57 5.51
CA GLN A 101 11.12 -2.56 6.40
C GLN A 101 10.89 -3.08 7.84
N TYR A 102 10.94 -4.39 8.03
CA TYR A 102 10.79 -5.04 9.35
C TYR A 102 12.12 -5.54 9.91
N ASN A 103 13.26 -5.21 9.27
CA ASN A 103 14.57 -5.53 9.79
C ASN A 103 14.82 -4.78 11.11
N PRO A 104 15.05 -5.48 12.25
CA PRO A 104 15.22 -4.84 13.56
C PRO A 104 16.49 -3.99 13.67
N ASP A 105 17.44 -4.18 12.75
CA ASP A 105 18.67 -3.38 12.69
C ASP A 105 18.46 -2.02 12.00
N ILE A 106 17.32 -1.82 11.33
CA ILE A 106 16.93 -0.57 10.70
C ILE A 106 16.15 0.27 11.70
N SER A 107 16.61 1.50 11.95
CA SER A 107 15.88 2.44 12.79
C SER A 107 14.50 2.76 12.19
N PHE A 108 13.47 2.87 13.04
CA PHE A 108 12.14 3.30 12.59
C PHE A 108 12.19 4.58 11.73
N ASN A 109 13.08 5.52 12.06
CA ASN A 109 13.23 6.78 11.32
C ASN A 109 13.71 6.59 9.87
N GLU A 110 14.31 5.46 9.55
CA GLU A 110 14.82 5.11 8.21
C GLU A 110 13.78 4.33 7.40
N THR A 111 12.71 3.86 8.04
CA THR A 111 11.65 3.09 7.38
C THR A 111 10.70 3.99 6.58
N ASN A 112 10.00 3.40 5.62
CA ASN A 112 8.89 4.07 4.94
C ASN A 112 7.70 4.32 5.86
N TRP A 113 7.53 3.50 6.90
CA TRP A 113 6.48 3.66 7.91
C TRP A 113 6.59 5.00 8.64
N ASN A 114 7.80 5.42 8.98
CA ASN A 114 8.04 6.74 9.57
C ASN A 114 7.42 7.84 8.70
N LYS A 115 7.77 7.88 7.42
CA LYS A 115 7.28 8.91 6.49
C LYS A 115 5.75 8.92 6.38
N ILE A 116 5.16 7.72 6.22
CA ILE A 116 3.71 7.57 6.03
C ILE A 116 2.94 7.95 7.29
N ILE A 117 3.35 7.42 8.46
CA ILE A 117 2.65 7.66 9.73
C ILE A 117 2.72 9.14 10.10
N PHE A 118 3.90 9.77 10.00
CA PHE A 118 4.04 11.18 10.36
C PHE A 118 3.36 12.12 9.36
N ALA A 119 3.39 11.81 8.05
CA ALA A 119 2.64 12.58 7.06
C ALA A 119 1.13 12.51 7.36
N TYR A 120 0.59 11.32 7.57
CA TYR A 120 -0.83 11.13 7.86
C TYR A 120 -1.25 11.75 9.20
N ALA A 121 -0.42 11.63 10.25
CA ALA A 121 -0.66 12.30 11.52
C ALA A 121 -0.75 13.82 11.36
N ASN A 122 0.15 14.43 10.58
CA ASN A 122 0.13 15.87 10.33
C ASN A 122 -1.10 16.29 9.52
N GLU A 123 -1.55 15.53 8.54
CA GLU A 123 -2.80 15.81 7.81
C GLU A 123 -4.02 15.81 8.74
N ILE A 124 -4.10 14.86 9.68
CA ILE A 124 -5.17 14.81 10.69
C ILE A 124 -5.07 16.03 11.61
N ILE A 125 -3.87 16.37 12.11
CA ILE A 125 -3.62 17.53 12.97
C ILE A 125 -4.00 18.84 12.27
N ASP A 126 -3.66 18.99 10.99
CA ASP A 126 -4.03 20.18 10.19
C ASP A 126 -5.54 20.26 9.98
N SER A 127 -6.21 19.14 9.76
CA SER A 127 -7.67 19.05 9.67
C SER A 127 -8.33 19.43 11.00
N ALA A 128 -7.77 18.97 12.12
CA ALA A 128 -8.24 19.32 13.46
C ALA A 128 -8.03 20.81 13.77
N ASP A 129 -6.91 21.39 13.36
CA ASP A 129 -6.61 22.82 13.54
C ASP A 129 -7.56 23.72 12.74
N LYS A 130 -7.85 23.34 11.49
CA LYS A 130 -8.83 24.02 10.65
C LYS A 130 -10.21 23.98 11.28
N LEU A 131 -10.67 22.80 11.70
CA LEU A 131 -11.98 22.62 12.34
C LEU A 131 -12.11 23.42 13.62
N LEU A 132 -11.05 23.45 14.43
CA LEU A 132 -11.00 24.22 15.67
C LEU A 132 -11.03 25.73 15.40
N SER A 133 -10.25 26.19 14.42
CA SER A 133 -10.23 27.60 14.00
C SER A 133 -11.60 28.07 13.50
N GLU A 134 -12.27 27.25 12.70
CA GLU A 134 -13.65 27.51 12.29
C GLU A 134 -14.62 27.54 13.48
N SER A 135 -14.41 26.69 14.49
CA SER A 135 -15.26 26.65 15.70
C SER A 135 -15.20 27.94 16.51
N PHE A 136 -14.07 28.63 16.55
CA PHE A 136 -13.96 29.96 17.16
C PHE A 136 -14.84 30.99 16.48
N ASN A 137 -14.99 30.91 15.15
CA ASN A 137 -15.82 31.88 14.38
C ASN A 137 -17.31 31.71 14.61
N PHE A 138 -17.77 30.57 15.16
CA PHE A 138 -19.17 30.35 15.50
C PHE A 138 -19.56 30.92 16.87
N VAL A 139 -18.60 31.26 17.72
CA VAL A 139 -18.88 31.82 19.04
C VAL A 139 -19.07 33.31 18.91
N ASP A 140 -20.31 33.82 19.24
CA ASP A 140 -20.57 35.24 19.33
C ASP A 140 -19.85 35.80 20.57
N PRO A 141 -18.89 36.72 20.42
CA PRO A 141 -18.18 37.30 21.54
C PRO A 141 -19.04 38.09 22.52
N ASP A 142 -20.17 38.61 22.06
CA ASP A 142 -21.08 39.43 22.87
C ASP A 142 -22.12 38.58 23.65
N ASP A 143 -22.09 37.24 23.45
CA ASP A 143 -22.94 36.31 24.20
C ASP A 143 -22.43 36.13 25.65
N GLU A 144 -23.33 36.20 26.63
CA GLU A 144 -23.01 36.06 28.07
C GLU A 144 -22.25 34.76 28.42
N VAL A 145 -22.31 33.73 27.57
CA VAL A 145 -21.65 32.45 27.78
C VAL A 145 -20.40 32.26 26.91
N ALA A 146 -20.05 33.24 26.07
CA ALA A 146 -18.93 33.19 25.15
C ALA A 146 -17.60 32.78 25.84
N ASP A 147 -17.32 33.36 26.99
CA ASP A 147 -16.09 33.06 27.77
C ASP A 147 -15.94 31.56 28.10
N LYS A 148 -17.06 30.88 28.37
CA LYS A 148 -17.02 29.43 28.69
C LYS A 148 -16.64 28.61 27.46
N TYR A 149 -17.13 28.97 26.28
CA TYR A 149 -16.79 28.35 25.01
C TYR A 149 -15.36 28.64 24.61
N PHE A 150 -14.93 29.89 24.68
CA PHE A 150 -13.54 30.28 24.40
C PHE A 150 -12.56 29.57 25.34
N LYS A 151 -12.89 29.40 26.62
CA LYS A 151 -12.05 28.63 27.55
C LYS A 151 -11.88 27.17 27.09
N CYS A 152 -12.95 26.51 26.66
CA CYS A 152 -12.89 25.13 26.20
C CYS A 152 -12.13 25.02 24.89
N LEU A 153 -12.38 25.92 23.92
CA LEU A 153 -11.71 25.92 22.63
C LEU A 153 -10.21 26.26 22.74
N ASN A 154 -9.86 27.18 23.65
CA ASN A 154 -8.45 27.50 23.92
C ASN A 154 -7.72 26.33 24.59
N ASP A 155 -8.38 25.55 25.46
CA ASP A 155 -7.81 24.34 26.03
C ASP A 155 -7.61 23.28 24.94
N ASP A 156 -8.59 23.08 24.07
CA ASP A 156 -8.48 22.19 22.91
C ASP A 156 -7.33 22.62 21.97
N LYS A 157 -7.14 23.92 21.78
CA LYS A 157 -6.03 24.47 20.98
C LYS A 157 -4.67 24.21 21.64
N ARG A 158 -4.59 24.35 22.95
CA ARG A 158 -3.38 24.02 23.72
C ARG A 158 -3.04 22.55 23.55
N ILE A 159 -4.02 21.65 23.73
CA ILE A 159 -3.85 20.20 23.52
C ILE A 159 -3.34 19.90 22.11
N LEU A 160 -3.95 20.51 21.09
CA LEU A 160 -3.53 20.31 19.70
C LEU A 160 -2.08 20.79 19.45
N CYS A 161 -1.68 21.92 20.05
CA CYS A 161 -0.31 22.41 19.95
C CYS A 161 0.68 21.44 20.61
N GLU A 162 0.35 20.89 21.78
CA GLU A 162 1.17 19.91 22.49
C GLU A 162 1.31 18.61 21.69
N ILE A 163 0.21 18.12 21.08
CA ILE A 163 0.22 16.96 20.16
C ILE A 163 1.13 17.24 18.98
N ARG A 164 0.97 18.38 18.30
CA ARG A 164 1.80 18.78 17.16
C ARG A 164 3.29 18.84 17.52
N GLN A 165 3.60 19.38 18.70
CA GLN A 165 4.97 19.44 19.19
C GLN A 165 5.52 18.04 19.46
N ALA A 166 4.74 17.15 20.11
CA ALA A 166 5.14 15.78 20.38
C ALA A 166 5.40 15.00 19.10
N VAL A 167 4.46 15.07 18.13
CA VAL A 167 4.61 14.42 16.83
C VAL A 167 5.85 14.94 16.09
N ASN A 168 6.08 16.24 16.05
CA ASN A 168 7.27 16.84 15.40
C ASN A 168 8.58 16.50 16.12
N SER A 169 8.52 16.07 17.39
CA SER A 169 9.72 15.66 18.16
C SER A 169 10.11 14.19 17.94
N GLY A 170 9.30 13.41 17.22
CA GLY A 170 9.58 12.03 16.83
C GLY A 170 8.78 10.97 17.57
N LEU A 171 9.00 9.69 17.21
CA LEU A 171 8.16 8.57 17.63
C LEU A 171 8.02 8.47 19.17
N ASN A 172 9.13 8.50 19.90
CA ASN A 172 9.08 8.34 21.35
C ASN A 172 8.31 9.48 22.03
N ALA A 173 8.55 10.73 21.62
CA ALA A 173 7.84 11.87 22.17
C ALA A 173 6.33 11.84 21.84
N ALA A 174 5.99 11.41 20.62
CA ALA A 174 4.60 11.21 20.22
C ALA A 174 3.94 10.11 21.05
N TYR A 175 4.60 8.96 21.20
CA TYR A 175 4.10 7.86 22.00
C TYR A 175 3.93 8.27 23.49
N ASP A 176 4.93 8.89 24.10
CA ASP A 176 4.89 9.29 25.51
C ASP A 176 3.71 10.24 25.80
N TYR A 177 3.46 11.20 24.91
CA TYR A 177 2.34 12.13 25.07
C TYR A 177 0.99 11.50 24.76
N LEU A 178 0.90 10.73 23.66
CA LEU A 178 -0.37 10.22 23.13
C LEU A 178 -0.85 8.92 23.80
N SER A 179 0.03 8.17 24.47
CA SER A 179 -0.35 7.00 25.27
C SER A 179 -1.09 7.38 26.56
N GLU A 180 -0.92 8.60 27.03
CA GLU A 180 -1.66 9.11 28.18
C GLU A 180 -3.10 9.50 27.79
N LYS A 181 -3.98 9.45 28.80
CA LYS A 181 -5.37 9.86 28.61
C LYS A 181 -5.50 11.36 28.44
N ILE A 182 -5.79 11.81 27.23
CA ILE A 182 -6.09 13.21 26.94
C ILE A 182 -7.43 13.61 27.56
N SER A 183 -7.40 14.60 28.45
CA SER A 183 -8.58 15.10 29.16
C SER A 183 -9.03 16.43 28.57
N PHE A 184 -10.25 16.47 28.05
CA PHE A 184 -10.86 17.67 27.48
C PHE A 184 -11.76 18.36 28.50
N VAL A 185 -11.65 19.68 28.63
CA VAL A 185 -12.56 20.47 29.45
C VAL A 185 -14.00 20.27 28.95
N ALA A 186 -14.90 19.91 29.85
CA ALA A 186 -16.31 19.70 29.49
C ALA A 186 -17.03 21.04 29.30
N PHE A 187 -17.89 21.12 28.30
CA PHE A 187 -18.90 22.17 28.22
C PHE A 187 -19.91 21.98 29.39
N ARG A 188 -19.63 22.60 30.52
CA ARG A 188 -20.58 22.61 31.63
C ARG A 188 -21.56 23.77 31.42
N VAL A 189 -22.76 23.46 30.97
CA VAL A 189 -23.88 24.38 31.07
C VAL A 189 -24.37 24.32 32.52
N ASP A 190 -24.39 25.44 33.20
CA ASP A 190 -24.93 25.52 34.58
C ASP A 190 -26.38 25.00 34.59
N ARG A 191 -26.66 23.99 35.38
CA ARG A 191 -28.01 23.43 35.58
C ARG A 191 -28.99 24.41 36.19
N ALA A 192 -28.53 25.52 36.74
CA ALA A 192 -29.35 26.57 37.36
C ALA A 192 -29.92 27.59 36.38
N GLY A 193 -29.45 27.62 35.12
CA GLY A 193 -29.95 28.54 34.11
C GLY A 193 -31.20 27.99 33.43
N LYS A 194 -32.35 28.28 33.93
CA LYS A 194 -33.57 28.17 33.16
C LYS A 194 -33.34 28.80 31.78
N ASN A 195 -33.24 28.00 30.76
CA ASN A 195 -33.51 28.25 29.31
C ASN A 195 -33.04 29.56 28.66
N LYS A 196 -32.22 30.38 29.27
CA LYS A 196 -31.73 31.61 28.64
C LYS A 196 -30.51 31.43 27.75
N TYR A 197 -29.83 30.28 27.78
CA TYR A 197 -28.52 30.11 27.12
C TYR A 197 -28.40 28.83 26.36
N SER A 198 -29.37 28.44 25.56
CA SER A 198 -29.08 27.64 24.40
C SER A 198 -28.53 28.58 23.33
N ALA A 199 -27.28 28.99 23.49
CA ALA A 199 -26.65 29.77 22.45
C ALA A 199 -26.87 29.08 21.10
N PRO A 200 -27.28 29.77 20.04
CA PRO A 200 -27.54 29.17 18.74
C PRO A 200 -26.36 28.36 18.24
N PHE A 201 -25.15 28.74 18.60
CA PHE A 201 -23.91 28.09 18.24
C PHE A 201 -23.54 26.85 19.09
N LYS A 202 -24.27 26.58 20.17
CA LYS A 202 -23.93 25.45 21.09
C LYS A 202 -23.91 24.10 20.38
N GLN A 203 -24.93 23.85 19.58
CA GLN A 203 -25.02 22.58 18.84
C GLN A 203 -23.87 22.47 17.84
N GLU A 204 -23.68 23.51 17.03
CA GLU A 204 -22.63 23.53 16.00
C GLU A 204 -21.22 23.37 16.59
N VAL A 205 -20.88 24.15 17.61
CA VAL A 205 -19.58 24.04 18.30
C VAL A 205 -19.42 22.67 18.99
N GLY A 206 -20.51 22.12 19.54
CA GLY A 206 -20.51 20.81 20.16
C GLY A 206 -20.23 19.67 19.17
N GLU A 207 -20.89 19.70 18.02
CA GLU A 207 -20.68 18.72 16.95
C GLU A 207 -19.26 18.80 16.40
N ARG A 208 -18.78 19.99 16.09
CA ARG A 208 -17.38 20.20 15.63
C ARG A 208 -16.36 19.73 16.65
N ARG A 209 -16.59 19.99 17.91
CA ARG A 209 -15.73 19.53 18.99
C ARG A 209 -15.73 18.01 19.15
N ASN A 210 -16.83 17.33 18.87
CA ASN A 210 -16.86 15.86 18.86
C ASN A 210 -16.01 15.33 17.70
N ILE A 211 -16.12 15.89 16.50
CA ILE A 211 -15.26 15.54 15.36
C ILE A 211 -13.79 15.82 15.68
N PHE A 212 -13.48 16.96 16.31
CA PHE A 212 -12.14 17.28 16.76
C PHE A 212 -11.57 16.18 17.68
N LYS A 213 -12.34 15.72 18.66
CA LYS A 213 -11.92 14.63 19.56
C LYS A 213 -11.71 13.29 18.86
N GLU A 214 -12.55 13.00 17.86
CA GLU A 214 -12.37 11.81 16.99
C GLU A 214 -11.09 11.89 16.19
N LEU A 215 -10.77 13.07 15.63
CA LEU A 215 -9.50 13.30 14.94
C LEU A 215 -8.30 13.10 15.87
N ILE A 216 -8.36 13.64 17.10
CA ILE A 216 -7.30 13.41 18.10
C ILE A 216 -7.18 11.91 18.45
N GLY A 217 -8.30 11.20 18.63
CA GLY A 217 -8.31 9.75 18.83
C GLY A 217 -7.67 8.99 17.65
N SER A 218 -7.88 9.46 16.44
CA SER A 218 -7.23 8.90 15.25
C SER A 218 -5.71 9.09 15.29
N VAL A 219 -5.22 10.29 15.69
CA VAL A 219 -3.78 10.51 15.88
C VAL A 219 -3.22 9.59 16.97
N GLN A 220 -3.92 9.43 18.10
CA GLN A 220 -3.49 8.51 19.17
C GLN A 220 -3.33 7.07 18.69
N SER A 221 -4.22 6.61 17.80
CA SER A 221 -4.17 5.25 17.26
C SER A 221 -2.98 4.98 16.34
N LEU A 222 -2.27 6.00 15.88
CA LEU A 222 -1.08 5.85 15.04
C LEU A 222 0.20 5.62 15.86
N PHE A 223 0.23 6.04 17.11
CA PHE A 223 1.42 5.99 17.97
C PHE A 223 1.20 5.03 19.15
N VAL A 224 1.11 3.74 18.83
CA VAL A 224 0.77 2.66 19.78
C VAL A 224 1.99 2.01 20.42
N SER A 225 3.20 2.32 19.97
CA SER A 225 4.46 1.79 20.47
C SER A 225 5.58 2.84 20.36
N ASN A 226 6.54 2.75 21.27
CA ASN A 226 7.79 3.50 21.17
C ASN A 226 8.80 2.80 20.24
N ALA A 227 9.96 3.43 20.01
CA ALA A 227 10.97 2.89 19.10
C ALA A 227 11.54 1.53 19.55
N GLU A 228 11.66 1.31 20.86
CA GLU A 228 12.17 0.05 21.39
C GLU A 228 11.12 -1.07 21.28
N GLU A 229 9.87 -0.80 21.59
CA GLU A 229 8.78 -1.77 21.42
C GLU A 229 8.61 -2.13 19.94
N TYR A 230 8.68 -1.14 19.03
CA TYR A 230 8.68 -1.37 17.59
C TYR A 230 9.82 -2.30 17.17
N ARG A 231 11.06 -2.06 17.65
CA ARG A 231 12.21 -2.91 17.36
C ARG A 231 12.00 -4.34 17.84
N GLN A 232 11.47 -4.54 19.07
CA GLN A 232 11.17 -5.86 19.61
C GLN A 232 10.08 -6.60 18.83
N ASP A 233 9.11 -5.89 18.29
CA ASP A 233 8.10 -6.49 17.40
C ASP A 233 8.72 -6.86 16.06
N CYS A 234 9.61 -6.03 15.51
CA CYS A 234 10.37 -6.37 14.31
C CYS A 234 11.25 -7.62 14.50
N GLU A 235 11.89 -7.80 15.66
CA GLU A 235 12.68 -9.02 15.96
C GLU A 235 11.85 -10.30 15.85
N LYS A 236 10.56 -10.24 16.19
CA LYS A 236 9.64 -11.38 16.06
C LYS A 236 9.08 -11.56 14.65
N LEU A 237 8.83 -10.45 13.97
CA LEU A 237 8.17 -10.44 12.67
C LEU A 237 9.13 -10.67 11.50
N TYR A 238 10.35 -10.16 11.58
CA TYR A 238 11.30 -10.21 10.48
C TYR A 238 11.65 -11.65 10.02
N PRO A 239 11.89 -12.63 10.92
CA PRO A 239 12.03 -14.02 10.53
C PRO A 239 10.81 -14.56 9.78
N CYS A 240 9.60 -14.20 10.22
CA CYS A 240 8.37 -14.62 9.55
C CYS A 240 8.24 -14.02 8.15
N PHE A 241 8.61 -12.75 7.95
CA PHE A 241 8.61 -12.13 6.62
C PHE A 241 9.66 -12.73 5.70
N ASN A 242 10.85 -13.08 6.22
CA ASN A 242 11.88 -13.79 5.46
C ASN A 242 11.43 -15.20 5.08
N ALA A 243 10.75 -15.91 5.98
CA ALA A 243 10.13 -17.19 5.67
C ALA A 243 9.07 -17.05 4.58
N LEU A 244 8.21 -16.03 4.66
CA LEU A 244 7.20 -15.77 3.64
C LEU A 244 7.83 -15.43 2.28
N LEU A 245 8.91 -14.64 2.26
CA LEU A 245 9.70 -14.38 1.06
C LEU A 245 10.23 -15.68 0.45
N LYS A 246 10.80 -16.57 1.29
CA LYS A 246 11.31 -17.90 0.86
C LYS A 246 10.19 -18.74 0.23
N VAL A 247 9.02 -18.79 0.89
CA VAL A 247 7.83 -19.50 0.37
C VAL A 247 7.43 -18.96 -1.00
N ILE A 248 7.31 -17.64 -1.13
CA ILE A 248 6.89 -17.00 -2.38
C ILE A 248 7.90 -17.24 -3.50
N CYS A 249 9.20 -17.15 -3.23
CA CYS A 249 10.22 -17.42 -4.24
C CYS A 249 10.16 -18.87 -4.74
N ARG A 250 10.09 -19.86 -3.83
CA ARG A 250 9.97 -21.28 -4.21
C ARG A 250 8.67 -21.57 -4.95
N TYR A 251 7.58 -20.97 -4.51
CA TYR A 251 6.29 -21.11 -5.17
C TYR A 251 6.32 -20.52 -6.59
N ASP A 252 6.90 -19.34 -6.77
CA ASP A 252 7.08 -18.71 -8.08
C ASP A 252 7.89 -19.59 -9.03
N GLU A 253 9.00 -20.16 -8.55
CA GLU A 253 9.86 -21.08 -9.31
C GLU A 253 9.11 -22.35 -9.73
N GLU A 254 8.43 -23.03 -8.80
CA GLU A 254 7.71 -24.27 -9.10
C GLU A 254 6.50 -24.00 -10.00
N PHE A 255 5.77 -22.91 -9.76
CA PHE A 255 4.63 -22.55 -10.60
C PHE A 255 5.07 -22.19 -12.04
N LYS A 256 6.17 -21.45 -12.21
CA LYS A 256 6.77 -21.17 -13.53
C LYS A 256 7.20 -22.46 -14.24
N LYS A 257 7.81 -23.39 -13.52
CA LYS A 257 8.21 -24.70 -14.05
C LYS A 257 6.99 -25.47 -14.57
N LEU A 258 5.94 -25.63 -13.75
CA LEU A 258 4.72 -26.35 -14.14
C LEU A 258 4.01 -25.69 -15.34
N LYS A 259 4.00 -24.34 -15.42
CA LYS A 259 3.49 -23.60 -16.58
C LYS A 259 4.34 -23.85 -17.83
N GLY A 260 5.67 -23.83 -17.68
CA GLY A 260 6.61 -24.10 -18.77
C GLY A 260 6.51 -25.51 -19.34
N GLU A 261 6.36 -26.53 -18.49
CA GLU A 261 6.16 -27.94 -18.90
C GLU A 261 4.90 -28.11 -19.75
N ARG A 262 3.87 -27.28 -19.53
CA ARG A 262 2.62 -27.29 -20.32
C ARG A 262 2.61 -26.30 -21.49
N ASN A 263 3.65 -25.50 -21.63
CA ASN A 263 3.68 -24.37 -22.54
C ASN A 263 2.40 -23.51 -22.47
N ALA A 264 1.95 -23.25 -21.24
CA ALA A 264 0.72 -22.53 -20.94
C ALA A 264 0.97 -21.52 -19.82
N TYR A 265 0.60 -20.27 -20.05
CA TYR A 265 0.96 -19.13 -19.20
C TYR A 265 -0.27 -18.30 -18.82
N THR A 266 -0.16 -17.48 -17.80
CA THR A 266 -1.20 -16.51 -17.40
C THR A 266 -1.06 -15.21 -18.18
N PHE A 267 -2.06 -14.33 -18.11
CA PHE A 267 -1.95 -12.97 -18.66
C PHE A 267 -0.83 -12.18 -17.97
N ALA A 268 -0.70 -12.33 -16.64
CA ALA A 268 0.39 -11.70 -15.90
C ALA A 268 1.78 -12.17 -16.36
N ASP A 269 1.94 -13.45 -16.68
CA ASP A 269 3.19 -13.93 -17.30
C ASP A 269 3.45 -13.23 -18.64
N GLY A 270 2.43 -13.04 -19.47
CA GLY A 270 2.53 -12.32 -20.72
C GLY A 270 3.00 -10.88 -20.55
N GLU A 271 2.48 -10.17 -19.56
CA GLU A 271 2.93 -8.82 -19.20
C GLU A 271 4.40 -8.83 -18.75
N HIS A 272 4.79 -9.74 -17.87
CA HIS A 272 6.17 -9.85 -17.37
C HIS A 272 7.16 -10.31 -18.45
N PHE A 273 6.77 -11.19 -19.35
CA PHE A 273 7.59 -11.54 -20.50
C PHE A 273 7.80 -10.34 -21.43
N ALA A 274 6.73 -9.60 -21.73
CA ALA A 274 6.82 -8.38 -22.53
C ALA A 274 7.73 -7.35 -21.85
N LEU A 275 7.59 -7.16 -20.52
CA LEU A 275 8.46 -6.27 -19.75
C LEU A 275 9.92 -6.73 -19.83
N GLY A 276 10.18 -8.03 -19.66
CA GLY A 276 11.53 -8.62 -19.76
C GLY A 276 12.17 -8.42 -21.15
N LEU A 277 11.38 -8.46 -22.22
CA LEU A 277 11.86 -8.18 -23.59
C LEU A 277 12.26 -6.70 -23.77
N LEU A 278 11.65 -5.79 -23.03
CA LEU A 278 11.89 -4.35 -23.14
C LEU A 278 12.98 -3.83 -22.20
N MET A 279 13.47 -4.68 -21.30
CA MET A 279 14.52 -4.35 -20.33
C MET A 279 15.80 -5.10 -20.63
N ASP A 280 16.91 -4.46 -20.26
CA ASP A 280 18.26 -5.05 -20.27
C ASP A 280 19.03 -4.56 -19.04
N LYS A 281 20.22 -5.12 -18.81
CA LYS A 281 21.10 -4.66 -17.73
C LYS A 281 22.35 -4.03 -18.32
N ASP A 282 22.72 -2.85 -17.85
CA ASP A 282 23.97 -2.22 -18.21
C ASP A 282 25.17 -2.95 -17.51
N LYS A 283 26.39 -2.49 -17.80
CA LYS A 283 27.62 -3.05 -17.21
C LYS A 283 27.70 -2.92 -15.71
N ASN A 284 26.90 -2.06 -15.10
CA ASN A 284 26.82 -1.84 -13.66
C ASN A 284 25.66 -2.59 -13.03
N GLY A 285 24.87 -3.34 -13.83
CA GLY A 285 23.67 -4.07 -13.37
C GLY A 285 22.40 -3.21 -13.28
N ASN A 286 22.44 -1.94 -13.70
CA ASN A 286 21.26 -1.11 -13.71
C ASN A 286 20.33 -1.51 -14.86
N ILE A 287 19.03 -1.42 -14.61
CA ILE A 287 18.01 -1.69 -15.62
C ILE A 287 17.98 -0.54 -16.63
N VAL A 288 18.11 -0.90 -17.89
CA VAL A 288 18.07 0.00 -19.04
C VAL A 288 17.12 -0.53 -20.10
N ARG A 289 16.72 0.32 -21.04
CA ARG A 289 15.94 -0.13 -22.21
C ARG A 289 16.73 -1.10 -23.07
N SER A 290 16.09 -2.19 -23.47
CA SER A 290 16.65 -3.12 -24.46
C SER A 290 16.73 -2.46 -25.86
N GLU A 291 17.41 -3.12 -26.77
CA GLU A 291 17.43 -2.71 -28.19
C GLU A 291 16.02 -2.75 -28.80
N LEU A 292 15.22 -3.77 -28.48
CA LEU A 292 13.82 -3.88 -28.89
C LEU A 292 12.99 -2.70 -28.38
N ALA A 293 13.15 -2.31 -27.11
CA ALA A 293 12.45 -1.16 -26.57
C ALA A 293 12.82 0.15 -27.30
N ASN A 294 14.09 0.31 -27.67
CA ASN A 294 14.54 1.49 -28.43
C ASN A 294 13.99 1.51 -29.87
N GLN A 295 13.88 0.36 -30.51
CA GLN A 295 13.24 0.23 -31.85
C GLN A 295 11.76 0.58 -31.79
N LEU A 296 11.02 0.04 -30.80
CA LEU A 296 9.59 0.32 -30.61
C LEU A 296 9.35 1.78 -30.23
N LYS A 297 10.17 2.36 -29.35
CA LYS A 297 10.15 3.79 -29.03
C LYS A 297 10.26 4.68 -30.27
N SER A 298 11.07 4.28 -31.25
CA SER A 298 11.22 5.02 -32.49
C SER A 298 10.07 4.79 -33.49
N LYS A 299 9.37 3.65 -33.35
CA LYS A 299 8.22 3.25 -34.19
C LYS A 299 6.94 3.98 -33.78
N TYR A 300 6.72 4.20 -32.47
CA TYR A 300 5.48 4.80 -31.98
C TYR A 300 5.60 6.32 -31.91
N TYR A 301 4.81 7.01 -32.75
CA TYR A 301 4.73 8.48 -32.74
C TYR A 301 3.97 8.97 -31.52
N GLU A 302 2.85 8.31 -31.20
CA GLU A 302 2.02 8.56 -30.01
C GLU A 302 1.57 7.23 -29.38
N ILE A 303 1.46 7.23 -28.06
CA ILE A 303 0.93 6.14 -27.23
C ILE A 303 -0.28 6.71 -26.49
N LEU A 304 -1.46 6.25 -26.86
CA LEU A 304 -2.72 6.68 -26.26
C LEU A 304 -3.25 5.55 -25.39
N VAL A 305 -3.48 5.84 -24.11
CA VAL A 305 -3.99 4.86 -23.15
C VAL A 305 -5.25 5.42 -22.51
N ASP A 306 -6.33 4.67 -22.64
CA ASP A 306 -7.62 4.96 -22.00
C ASP A 306 -7.74 4.19 -20.68
N GLU A 307 -8.64 4.63 -19.81
CA GLU A 307 -8.90 4.05 -18.49
C GLU A 307 -7.61 3.86 -17.64
N TYR A 308 -6.73 4.86 -17.69
CA TYR A 308 -5.40 4.74 -17.09
C TYR A 308 -5.43 4.51 -15.56
N GLN A 309 -6.52 4.91 -14.87
CA GLN A 309 -6.73 4.63 -13.46
C GLN A 309 -6.82 3.12 -13.13
N ASP A 310 -7.01 2.27 -14.14
CA ASP A 310 -7.10 0.82 -13.98
C ASP A 310 -5.80 0.08 -14.32
N THR A 311 -4.72 0.82 -14.59
CA THR A 311 -3.39 0.24 -14.86
C THR A 311 -2.66 -0.15 -13.56
N ASN A 312 -1.78 -1.15 -13.67
CA ASN A 312 -0.86 -1.58 -12.62
C ASN A 312 0.59 -1.11 -12.91
N ASP A 313 1.52 -1.38 -11.99
CA ASP A 313 2.91 -0.93 -12.12
C ASP A 313 3.65 -1.62 -13.29
N VAL A 314 3.34 -2.87 -13.61
CA VAL A 314 3.90 -3.56 -14.79
C VAL A 314 3.52 -2.82 -16.06
N GLN A 315 2.24 -2.50 -16.22
CA GLN A 315 1.68 -1.84 -17.40
C GLN A 315 2.21 -0.40 -17.54
N ASP A 316 2.26 0.37 -16.45
CA ASP A 316 2.86 1.73 -16.49
C ASP A 316 4.34 1.67 -16.86
N THR A 317 5.08 0.70 -16.32
CA THR A 317 6.49 0.51 -16.65
C THR A 317 6.68 0.13 -18.13
N LEU A 318 5.82 -0.72 -18.69
CA LEU A 318 5.79 -1.02 -20.13
C LEU A 318 5.62 0.27 -20.95
N PHE A 319 4.63 1.10 -20.63
CA PHE A 319 4.41 2.35 -21.33
C PHE A 319 5.57 3.33 -21.20
N ARG A 320 6.24 3.38 -20.02
CA ARG A 320 7.46 4.19 -19.83
C ARG A 320 8.60 3.73 -20.72
N LEU A 321 8.79 2.42 -20.88
CA LEU A 321 9.85 1.86 -21.72
C LEU A 321 9.60 2.11 -23.21
N LEU A 322 8.35 2.08 -23.65
CA LEU A 322 7.95 2.33 -25.04
C LEU A 322 7.94 3.82 -25.41
N SER A 323 7.87 4.72 -24.42
CA SER A 323 7.76 6.16 -24.64
C SER A 323 9.10 6.84 -24.87
N ASN A 324 9.08 7.92 -25.66
CA ASN A 324 10.21 8.84 -25.78
C ASN A 324 10.26 9.92 -24.67
N GLY A 325 9.29 9.91 -23.74
CA GLY A 325 9.16 10.85 -22.63
C GLY A 325 8.12 11.96 -22.84
N SER A 326 7.66 12.18 -24.09
CA SER A 326 6.72 13.25 -24.43
C SER A 326 5.55 12.79 -25.34
N ASN A 327 5.51 11.52 -25.71
CA ASN A 327 4.53 10.97 -26.65
C ASN A 327 3.47 10.06 -26.02
N ARG A 328 3.28 10.16 -24.69
CA ARG A 328 2.20 9.46 -23.99
C ARG A 328 1.04 10.41 -23.73
N PHE A 329 -0.15 9.98 -24.08
CA PHE A 329 -1.40 10.63 -23.73
C PHE A 329 -2.27 9.62 -22.97
N MET A 330 -2.55 9.93 -21.71
CA MET A 330 -3.27 9.05 -20.79
C MET A 330 -4.58 9.72 -20.39
N VAL A 331 -5.67 8.98 -20.49
CA VAL A 331 -7.00 9.41 -20.08
C VAL A 331 -7.51 8.50 -18.98
N GLY A 332 -8.12 9.08 -17.97
CA GLY A 332 -8.69 8.34 -16.85
C GLY A 332 -9.34 9.25 -15.83
N ASP A 333 -10.11 8.65 -14.94
CA ASP A 333 -10.70 9.32 -13.77
C ASP A 333 -10.54 8.44 -12.55
N VAL A 334 -9.69 8.86 -11.60
CA VAL A 334 -9.39 8.13 -10.36
C VAL A 334 -10.67 7.78 -9.58
N LYS A 335 -11.72 8.62 -9.67
CA LYS A 335 -13.00 8.37 -9.00
C LYS A 335 -13.81 7.23 -9.64
N GLN A 336 -13.51 6.89 -10.88
CA GLN A 336 -14.14 5.80 -11.62
C GLN A 336 -13.37 4.48 -11.50
N SER A 337 -12.22 4.46 -10.81
CA SER A 337 -11.46 3.23 -10.58
C SER A 337 -12.27 2.26 -9.71
N ILE A 338 -12.80 1.21 -10.35
CA ILE A 338 -13.54 0.12 -9.70
C ILE A 338 -12.77 -1.20 -9.75
N TYR A 339 -11.62 -1.22 -10.44
CA TYR A 339 -10.81 -2.43 -10.66
C TYR A 339 -9.69 -2.62 -9.64
N ARG A 340 -9.82 -2.06 -8.42
CA ARG A 340 -8.86 -2.30 -7.32
C ARG A 340 -8.68 -3.80 -7.02
N PHE A 341 -9.71 -4.61 -7.24
CA PHE A 341 -9.64 -6.07 -7.12
C PHE A 341 -8.77 -6.73 -8.21
N ARG A 342 -8.47 -6.02 -9.32
CA ARG A 342 -7.49 -6.39 -10.35
C ARG A 342 -6.13 -5.73 -10.13
N LEU A 343 -5.92 -5.18 -8.93
CA LEU A 343 -4.67 -4.52 -8.51
C LEU A 343 -4.35 -3.25 -9.32
N ALA A 344 -5.37 -2.59 -9.84
CA ALA A 344 -5.23 -1.25 -10.38
C ALA A 344 -4.64 -0.30 -9.32
N MET A 345 -3.73 0.56 -9.73
CA MET A 345 -3.01 1.50 -8.87
C MET A 345 -3.34 2.95 -9.28
N PRO A 346 -4.54 3.47 -8.92
CA PRO A 346 -4.98 4.79 -9.37
C PRO A 346 -4.03 5.93 -9.01
N PHE A 347 -3.22 5.76 -7.96
CA PHE A 347 -2.21 6.74 -7.55
C PHE A 347 -1.04 6.88 -8.55
N ILE A 348 -0.87 5.96 -9.50
CA ILE A 348 0.11 6.10 -10.58
C ILE A 348 -0.31 7.22 -11.54
N PHE A 349 -1.61 7.52 -11.60
CA PHE A 349 -2.16 8.56 -12.47
C PHE A 349 -2.09 9.97 -11.86
N THR A 350 -1.92 10.10 -10.54
CA THR A 350 -1.83 11.39 -9.81
C THR A 350 -0.40 11.79 -9.55
#